data_7be1f8e26499deb5a509cb29ec663f7c
#
_entry.id   7be1f8e26499deb5a509cb29ec663f7c
#
_cell.length_a   1.000
_cell.length_b   1.000
_cell.length_c   1.000
_cell.angle_alpha   90.00
_cell.angle_beta   90.00
_cell.angle_gamma   90.00
#
_symmetry.space_group_name_H-M   'P 1'
#
loop_
_entity.id
_entity.type
_entity.pdbx_description
1 polymer ?
#
loop_
_entity_poly.entity_id
_entity_poly.type
_entity_poly.pdbx_seq_one_letter_code
_entity_poly.pdbx_strand_id
1 'polypeptide(L)'
;MVTRVKLAFVLLGCLVLSGTAHATTEQQAQALAQVQEEARKGNYRLIAPETIKAQFLENAASLFLVDTRQEWEYQREYIQDAVNLPVTTTWWTQYSPWVRGEMKKLLGPDKKRQVVFY
;
A
#
# COMPACT_ATOMS: atom_id res chain seq x y z
N MET A 1 9.22 53.14 2.31
CA MET A 1 9.46 52.25 1.15
C MET A 1 9.75 50.79 1.50
N VAL A 2 10.12 50.50 2.72
CA VAL A 2 10.47 49.12 3.20
C VAL A 2 9.23 48.23 3.53
N THR A 3 8.09 48.84 3.85
CA THR A 3 6.88 48.14 4.30
C THR A 3 6.08 47.48 3.16
N ARG A 4 6.20 47.96 1.93
CA ARG A 4 5.45 47.39 0.77
C ARG A 4 6.08 46.14 0.19
N VAL A 5 7.37 45.92 0.36
CA VAL A 5 8.08 44.74 -0.14
C VAL A 5 7.80 43.52 0.73
N LYS A 6 7.61 43.69 2.04
CA LYS A 6 7.30 42.58 2.97
C LYS A 6 5.88 42.02 2.77
N LEU A 7 4.91 42.85 2.35
CA LEU A 7 3.53 42.38 2.13
C LEU A 7 3.39 41.55 0.86
N ALA A 8 4.14 41.88 -0.19
CA ALA A 8 4.16 41.14 -1.44
C ALA A 8 4.79 39.72 -1.28
N PHE A 9 5.79 39.61 -0.41
CA PHE A 9 6.46 38.32 -0.15
C PHE A 9 5.59 37.38 0.67
N VAL A 10 4.78 37.86 1.61
CA VAL A 10 3.87 37.06 2.41
C VAL A 10 2.69 36.54 1.58
N LEU A 11 2.18 37.35 0.64
CA LEU A 11 1.11 36.95 -0.28
C LEU A 11 1.58 35.89 -1.28
N LEU A 12 2.82 36.01 -1.76
CA LEU A 12 3.40 35.04 -2.68
C LEU A 12 3.67 33.69 -1.98
N GLY A 13 4.11 33.71 -0.72
CA GLY A 13 4.32 32.52 0.09
C GLY A 13 3.04 31.74 0.40
N CYS A 14 1.92 32.43 0.65
CA CYS A 14 0.63 31.80 0.86
C CYS A 14 0.05 31.14 -0.40
N LEU A 15 0.28 31.70 -1.57
CA LEU A 15 -0.19 31.15 -2.85
C LEU A 15 0.54 29.86 -3.23
N VAL A 16 1.84 29.77 -2.92
CA VAL A 16 2.64 28.56 -3.21
C VAL A 16 2.27 27.40 -2.26
N LEU A 17 1.96 27.70 -0.99
CA LEU A 17 1.53 26.67 -0.03
C LEU A 17 0.13 26.11 -0.34
N SER A 18 -0.76 26.92 -0.89
CA SER A 18 -2.09 26.46 -1.29
C SER A 18 -2.06 25.53 -2.51
N GLY A 19 -1.16 25.75 -3.45
CA GLY A 19 -1.02 24.93 -4.65
C GLY A 19 -0.48 23.52 -4.37
N THR A 20 0.44 23.39 -3.42
CA THR A 20 1.05 22.08 -3.10
C THR A 20 0.09 21.13 -2.36
N ALA A 21 -0.78 21.64 -1.52
CA ALA A 21 -1.76 20.85 -0.79
C ALA A 21 -2.83 20.24 -1.73
N HIS A 22 -3.27 20.98 -2.72
CA HIS A 22 -4.26 20.51 -3.70
C HIS A 22 -3.68 19.46 -4.64
N ALA A 23 -2.46 19.66 -5.13
CA ALA A 23 -1.78 18.70 -5.99
C ALA A 23 -1.58 17.33 -5.27
N THR A 24 -1.23 17.34 -3.99
CA THR A 24 -1.06 16.12 -3.20
C THR A 24 -2.39 15.35 -3.04
N THR A 25 -3.49 16.06 -2.83
CA THR A 25 -4.82 15.44 -2.68
C THR A 25 -5.32 14.82 -3.99
N GLU A 26 -5.12 15.48 -5.11
CA GLU A 26 -5.48 14.94 -6.42
C GLU A 26 -4.66 13.71 -6.79
N GLN A 27 -3.35 13.74 -6.53
CA GLN A 27 -2.48 12.57 -6.75
C GLN A 27 -2.89 11.38 -5.90
N GLN A 28 -3.25 11.59 -4.64
CA GLN A 28 -3.75 10.53 -3.76
C GLN A 28 -5.10 9.97 -4.25
N ALA A 29 -6.00 10.82 -4.68
CA ALA A 29 -7.29 10.38 -5.24
C ALA A 29 -7.12 9.56 -6.52
N GLN A 30 -6.23 9.97 -7.42
CA GLN A 30 -5.91 9.24 -8.63
C GLN A 30 -5.26 7.88 -8.32
N ALA A 31 -4.31 7.83 -7.40
CA ALA A 31 -3.67 6.59 -6.98
C ALA A 31 -4.69 5.61 -6.37
N LEU A 32 -5.60 6.10 -5.53
CA LEU A 32 -6.65 5.27 -4.93
C LEU A 32 -7.61 4.73 -6.01
N ALA A 33 -8.01 5.56 -6.96
CA ALA A 33 -8.87 5.13 -8.07
C ALA A 33 -8.20 4.04 -8.92
N GLN A 34 -6.91 4.16 -9.17
CA GLN A 34 -6.14 3.15 -9.90
C GLN A 34 -6.10 1.83 -9.14
N VAL A 35 -5.80 1.85 -7.85
CA VAL A 35 -5.78 0.65 -7.00
C VAL A 35 -7.16 -0.02 -6.94
N GLN A 36 -8.25 0.75 -6.86
CA GLN A 36 -9.61 0.23 -6.90
C GLN A 36 -9.94 -0.46 -8.23
N GLU A 37 -9.51 0.11 -9.34
CA GLU A 37 -9.71 -0.49 -10.66
C GLU A 37 -8.90 -1.78 -10.84
N GLU A 38 -7.67 -1.80 -10.35
CA GLU A 38 -6.84 -3.02 -10.33
C GLU A 38 -7.46 -4.12 -9.46
N ALA A 39 -7.98 -3.76 -8.29
CA ALA A 39 -8.68 -4.68 -7.41
C ALA A 39 -9.90 -5.31 -8.08
N ARG A 40 -10.68 -4.49 -8.80
CA ARG A 40 -11.83 -4.95 -9.57
C ARG A 40 -11.43 -5.92 -10.69
N LYS A 41 -10.37 -5.60 -11.44
CA LYS A 41 -9.85 -6.47 -12.53
C LYS A 41 -9.26 -7.76 -11.99
N GLY A 42 -8.55 -7.70 -10.88
CA GLY A 42 -7.91 -8.84 -10.23
C GLY A 42 -8.86 -9.69 -9.38
N ASN A 43 -10.11 -9.27 -9.21
CA ASN A 43 -11.11 -9.93 -8.36
C ASN A 43 -10.63 -10.13 -6.90
N TYR A 44 -9.99 -9.10 -6.32
CA TYR A 44 -9.62 -9.07 -4.91
C TYR A 44 -10.23 -7.87 -4.20
N ARG A 45 -10.30 -7.93 -2.89
CA ARG A 45 -10.88 -6.86 -2.07
C ARG A 45 -9.78 -6.01 -1.45
N LEU A 46 -10.02 -4.71 -1.39
CA LEU A 46 -9.24 -3.81 -0.56
C LEU A 46 -9.80 -3.84 0.86
N ILE A 47 -8.94 -3.97 1.84
CA ILE A 47 -9.29 -4.03 3.26
C ILE A 47 -8.58 -2.88 3.97
N ALA A 48 -9.31 -2.13 4.77
CA ALA A 48 -8.74 -1.08 5.60
C ALA A 48 -7.87 -1.67 6.72
N PRO A 49 -6.76 -1.03 7.09
CA PRO A 49 -5.87 -1.49 8.16
C PRO A 49 -6.59 -1.72 9.50
N GLU A 50 -7.58 -0.90 9.81
CA GLU A 50 -8.37 -1.00 11.04
C GLU A 50 -9.20 -2.29 11.07
N THR A 51 -9.72 -2.70 9.92
CA THR A 51 -10.47 -3.96 9.78
C THR A 51 -9.57 -5.17 9.99
N ILE A 52 -8.35 -5.14 9.42
CA ILE A 52 -7.34 -6.19 9.61
C ILE A 52 -6.99 -6.29 11.09
N LYS A 53 -6.72 -5.15 11.73
CA LYS A 53 -6.39 -5.09 13.16
C LYS A 53 -7.51 -5.67 14.03
N ALA A 54 -8.76 -5.32 13.77
CA ALA A 54 -9.90 -5.85 14.50
C ALA A 54 -10.01 -7.38 14.36
N GLN A 55 -9.96 -7.90 13.14
CA GLN A 55 -10.00 -9.34 12.87
C GLN A 55 -8.82 -10.09 13.51
N PHE A 56 -7.63 -9.51 13.46
CA PHE A 56 -6.43 -10.10 14.06
C PHE A 56 -6.55 -10.19 15.59
N LEU A 57 -7.11 -9.17 16.24
CA LEU A 57 -7.35 -9.18 17.69
C LEU A 57 -8.42 -10.19 18.11
N GLU A 58 -9.42 -10.42 17.27
CA GLU A 58 -10.45 -11.42 17.54
C GLU A 58 -9.93 -12.84 17.34
N ASN A 59 -9.24 -13.08 16.23
CA ASN A 59 -8.68 -14.40 15.91
C ASN A 59 -7.51 -14.29 14.93
N ALA A 60 -6.30 -14.20 15.45
CA ALA A 60 -5.08 -14.12 14.63
C ALA A 60 -4.92 -15.27 13.62
N ALA A 61 -5.40 -16.46 13.97
CA ALA A 61 -5.31 -17.64 13.10
C ALA A 61 -6.27 -17.56 11.88
N SER A 62 -7.24 -16.65 11.88
CA SER A 62 -8.18 -16.48 10.76
C SER A 62 -7.57 -15.79 9.55
N LEU A 63 -6.46 -15.09 9.73
CA LEU A 63 -5.79 -14.32 8.69
C LEU A 63 -4.42 -14.91 8.38
N PHE A 64 -4.12 -15.07 7.11
CA PHE A 64 -2.77 -15.34 6.63
C PHE A 64 -2.18 -14.07 6.01
N LEU A 65 -1.26 -13.46 6.73
CA LEU A 65 -0.67 -12.18 6.35
C LEU A 65 0.59 -12.43 5.52
N VAL A 66 0.67 -11.81 4.35
CA VAL A 66 1.83 -11.86 3.45
C VAL A 66 2.35 -10.45 3.23
N ASP A 67 3.56 -10.20 3.71
CA ASP A 67 4.30 -8.97 3.48
C ASP A 67 5.00 -9.04 2.11
N THR A 68 4.63 -8.16 1.20
CA THR A 68 5.19 -8.14 -0.16
C THR A 68 6.36 -7.17 -0.32
N ARG A 69 6.73 -6.48 0.75
CA ARG A 69 7.86 -5.55 0.74
C ARG A 69 9.19 -6.29 0.62
N GLN A 70 10.23 -5.54 0.32
CA GLN A 70 11.58 -6.09 0.24
C GLN A 70 12.01 -6.66 1.59
N GLU A 71 12.88 -7.69 1.56
CA GLU A 71 13.32 -8.39 2.75
C GLU A 71 13.91 -7.45 3.82
N TRP A 72 14.67 -6.43 3.42
CA TRP A 72 15.25 -5.46 4.35
C TRP A 72 14.19 -4.55 5.03
N GLU A 73 13.06 -4.30 4.37
CA GLU A 73 11.94 -3.57 4.96
C GLU A 73 11.19 -4.46 5.97
N TYR A 74 10.95 -5.70 5.59
CA TYR A 74 10.37 -6.70 6.48
C TYR A 74 11.20 -6.91 7.74
N GLN A 75 12.52 -7.02 7.62
CA GLN A 75 13.42 -7.22 8.77
C GLN A 75 13.44 -6.04 9.75
N ARG A 76 13.10 -4.84 9.29
CA ARG A 76 13.03 -3.67 10.17
C ARG A 76 11.77 -3.64 11.03
N GLU A 77 10.64 -3.95 10.43
CA GLU A 77 9.35 -3.94 11.11
C GLU A 77 8.32 -4.72 10.27
N TYR A 78 7.61 -5.63 10.89
CA TYR A 78 6.57 -6.43 10.25
C TYR A 78 5.40 -6.68 11.21
N ILE A 79 4.25 -7.04 10.65
CA ILE A 79 3.10 -7.45 11.45
C ILE A 79 3.38 -8.86 12.00
N GLN A 80 3.14 -9.08 13.27
CA GLN A 80 3.36 -10.38 13.92
C GLN A 80 2.70 -11.51 13.10
N ASP A 81 3.39 -12.62 12.97
CA ASP A 81 2.98 -13.82 12.21
C ASP A 81 2.84 -13.61 10.68
N ALA A 82 3.21 -12.45 10.15
CA ALA A 82 3.28 -12.26 8.71
C ALA A 82 4.48 -13.00 8.10
N VAL A 83 4.27 -13.52 6.90
CA VAL A 83 5.32 -14.17 6.10
C VAL A 83 5.78 -13.24 5.01
N ASN A 84 7.08 -13.09 4.83
CA ASN A 84 7.62 -12.25 3.77
C ASN A 84 7.68 -13.01 2.44
N LEU A 85 7.11 -12.42 1.41
CA LEU A 85 7.25 -12.82 0.02
C LEU A 85 7.56 -11.58 -0.82
N PRO A 86 8.82 -11.18 -0.93
CA PRO A 86 9.20 -9.96 -1.63
C PRO A 86 8.81 -10.02 -3.11
N VAL A 87 7.96 -9.08 -3.51
CA VAL A 87 7.52 -8.93 -4.90
C VAL A 87 8.01 -7.59 -5.43
N THR A 88 8.92 -7.63 -6.37
CA THR A 88 9.31 -6.44 -7.11
C THR A 88 8.25 -6.16 -8.17
N THR A 89 7.67 -4.97 -8.16
CA THR A 89 6.66 -4.53 -9.14
C THR A 89 7.30 -4.20 -10.50
N THR A 90 8.07 -5.12 -11.04
CA THR A 90 8.59 -5.03 -12.39
C THR A 90 7.74 -5.89 -13.32
N TRP A 91 7.63 -5.51 -14.59
CA TRP A 91 6.90 -6.30 -15.59
C TRP A 91 7.37 -7.77 -15.67
N TRP A 92 8.61 -8.06 -15.30
CA TRP A 92 9.17 -9.40 -15.22
C TRP A 92 8.52 -10.26 -14.13
N THR A 93 8.14 -9.67 -12.99
CA THR A 93 7.59 -10.44 -11.87
C THR A 93 6.17 -10.92 -12.12
N GLN A 94 5.39 -10.21 -12.94
CA GLN A 94 4.05 -10.63 -13.32
C GLN A 94 4.05 -11.96 -14.10
N TYR A 95 5.12 -12.23 -14.85
CA TYR A 95 5.23 -13.41 -15.71
C TYR A 95 6.25 -14.43 -15.18
N SER A 96 6.93 -14.15 -14.08
CA SER A 96 7.96 -15.04 -13.54
C SER A 96 7.35 -16.36 -13.02
N PRO A 97 7.71 -17.50 -13.59
CA PRO A 97 7.29 -18.81 -13.08
C PRO A 97 7.75 -19.05 -11.65
N TRP A 98 8.86 -18.44 -11.25
CA TRP A 98 9.42 -18.53 -9.91
C TRP A 98 8.48 -17.87 -8.87
N VAL A 99 8.02 -16.65 -9.10
CA VAL A 99 7.09 -15.96 -8.20
C VAL A 99 5.80 -16.77 -8.03
N ARG A 100 5.27 -17.32 -9.11
CA ARG A 100 4.09 -18.19 -9.07
C ARG A 100 4.33 -19.47 -8.28
N GLY A 101 5.52 -20.05 -8.41
CA GLY A 101 5.92 -21.26 -7.68
C GLY A 101 6.01 -21.00 -6.17
N GLU A 102 6.66 -19.94 -5.77
CA GLU A 102 6.79 -19.54 -4.36
C GLU A 102 5.42 -19.15 -3.77
N MET A 103 4.60 -18.39 -4.51
CA MET A 103 3.24 -18.06 -4.11
C MET A 103 2.40 -19.34 -3.88
N LYS A 104 2.47 -20.29 -4.81
CA LYS A 104 1.73 -21.56 -4.70
C LYS A 104 2.17 -22.38 -3.49
N LYS A 105 3.47 -22.43 -3.21
CA LYS A 105 4.00 -23.11 -2.02
C LYS A 105 3.52 -22.44 -0.74
N LEU A 106 3.62 -21.11 -0.69
CA LEU A 106 3.25 -20.32 0.47
C LEU A 106 1.76 -20.42 0.79
N LEU A 107 0.91 -20.31 -0.20
CA LEU A 107 -0.54 -20.33 -0.02
C LEU A 107 -1.06 -21.73 0.29
N GLY A 108 -0.37 -22.77 -0.14
CA GLY A 108 -0.79 -24.15 0.05
C GLY A 108 -2.07 -24.52 -0.74
N PRO A 109 -2.64 -25.69 -0.49
CA PRO A 109 -3.78 -26.20 -1.23
C PRO A 109 -5.14 -25.66 -0.77
N ASP A 110 -5.22 -25.04 0.41
CA ASP A 110 -6.48 -24.56 0.97
C ASP A 110 -6.95 -23.26 0.31
N LYS A 111 -7.90 -23.39 -0.61
CA LYS A 111 -8.48 -22.25 -1.34
C LYS A 111 -9.48 -21.42 -0.52
N LYS A 112 -9.85 -21.86 0.67
CA LYS A 112 -10.77 -21.13 1.56
C LYS A 112 -10.03 -20.23 2.54
N ARG A 113 -8.72 -20.37 2.64
CA ARG A 113 -7.89 -19.57 3.51
C ARG A 113 -7.97 -18.08 3.13
N GLN A 114 -8.26 -17.25 4.09
CA GLN A 114 -8.23 -15.80 3.88
C GLN A 114 -6.79 -15.30 3.89
N VAL A 115 -6.33 -14.82 2.76
CA VAL A 115 -4.97 -14.29 2.57
C VAL A 115 -5.03 -12.79 2.39
N VAL A 116 -4.21 -12.09 3.12
CA VAL A 116 -4.06 -10.62 3.04
C VAL A 116 -2.64 -10.30 2.66
N PHE A 117 -2.47 -9.59 1.56
CA PHE A 117 -1.20 -9.03 1.10
C PHE A 117 -1.10 -7.56 1.51
N TYR A 118 0.07 -7.14 1.99
CA TYR A 118 0.35 -5.74 2.32
C TYR A 118 1.79 -5.35 1.95
#